data_651ae35e010e1a49185e1201f5863a1e
#
_entry.id   651ae35e010e1a49185e1201f5863a1e
#
_cell.length_a   1.000
_cell.length_b   1.000
_cell.length_c   1.000
_cell.angle_alpha   90.00
_cell.angle_beta   90.00
_cell.angle_gamma   90.00
#
_symmetry.space_group_name_H-M   'P 1'
#
loop_
_entity.id
_entity.type
_entity.pdbx_description
1 polymer ?
#
loop_
_entity_poly.entity_id
_entity_poly.type
_entity_poly.pdbx_seq_one_letter_code
_entity_poly.pdbx_strand_id
1 'polypeptide(L)'
;MVAKTTGADYTITFDGGSLGNPGKGYGSYELRAATQKKGEVIRKEFGDRQTNNEAEYKTLIAALEDVLNRVQQNHEDAKNFTVAVRGDSQLVIYQATGKWKVNTPHIRPLHAEVVRLLAQFKHADLQWHRRANSVRVLGH
;
A
#
# COMPACT_ATOMS: atom_id res chain seq x y z
N MET A 1 18.90 15.20 -7.48
CA MET A 1 18.40 15.31 -6.11
C MET A 1 17.92 13.97 -5.62
N VAL A 2 18.34 13.63 -4.45
CA VAL A 2 17.93 12.36 -3.85
C VAL A 2 16.45 12.45 -3.48
N ALA A 3 15.67 11.45 -3.83
CA ALA A 3 14.29 11.35 -3.37
C ALA A 3 14.27 11.45 -1.85
N LYS A 4 13.26 12.13 -1.30
CA LYS A 4 13.06 12.18 0.13
C LYS A 4 13.07 10.77 0.71
N THR A 5 14.02 10.48 1.57
CA THR A 5 14.00 9.23 2.30
C THR A 5 12.98 9.36 3.44
N THR A 6 12.21 8.33 3.66
CA THR A 6 11.25 8.30 4.75
C THR A 6 11.89 7.94 6.08
N GLY A 7 13.15 7.48 6.06
CA GLY A 7 13.79 6.90 7.23
C GLY A 7 13.31 5.49 7.57
N ALA A 8 12.34 4.96 6.84
CA ALA A 8 11.83 3.61 7.04
C ALA A 8 12.70 2.58 6.31
N ASP A 9 12.66 1.34 6.80
CA ASP A 9 13.37 0.23 6.16
C ASP A 9 12.76 -0.11 4.78
N TYR A 10 11.46 0.02 4.65
CA TYR A 10 10.75 -0.17 3.38
C TYR A 10 9.77 0.97 3.16
N THR A 11 9.67 1.42 1.92
CA THR A 11 8.69 2.43 1.52
C THR A 11 7.80 1.86 0.43
N ILE A 12 6.48 2.02 0.61
CA ILE A 12 5.46 1.63 -0.36
C ILE A 12 4.78 2.89 -0.86
N THR A 13 4.67 3.04 -2.18
CA THR A 13 3.75 3.97 -2.82
C THR A 13 2.74 3.15 -3.61
N PHE A 14 1.44 3.35 -3.38
CA PHE A 14 0.41 2.52 -4.01
C PHE A 14 -0.69 3.34 -4.64
N ASP A 15 -1.32 2.79 -5.67
CA ASP A 15 -2.50 3.33 -6.32
C ASP A 15 -3.33 2.20 -6.90
N GLY A 16 -4.64 2.34 -6.89
CA GLY A 16 -5.55 1.34 -7.43
C GLY A 16 -6.78 1.99 -8.02
N GLY A 17 -7.51 1.24 -8.79
CA GLY A 17 -8.73 1.71 -9.41
C GLY A 17 -9.50 0.60 -10.08
N SER A 18 -10.59 0.95 -10.74
CA SER A 18 -11.38 0.02 -11.52
C SER A 18 -11.77 0.63 -12.86
N LEU A 19 -11.86 -0.22 -13.86
CA LEU A 19 -12.38 0.16 -15.19
C LEU A 19 -13.91 0.06 -15.13
N GLY A 20 -14.56 1.19 -14.83
CA GLY A 20 -15.94 1.21 -14.37
C GLY A 20 -15.98 1.01 -12.86
N ASN A 21 -16.95 1.55 -12.17
CA ASN A 21 -17.02 1.49 -10.71
C ASN A 21 -18.40 0.96 -10.28
N PRO A 22 -18.61 -0.40 -10.22
CA PRO A 22 -17.59 -1.45 -10.26
C PRO A 22 -17.16 -1.87 -11.67
N GLY A 23 -16.01 -2.53 -11.75
CA GLY A 23 -15.47 -3.05 -12.98
C GLY A 23 -14.18 -3.82 -12.72
N LYS A 24 -13.36 -4.00 -13.75
CA LYS A 24 -12.08 -4.67 -13.60
C LYS A 24 -11.16 -3.86 -12.68
N GLY A 25 -10.78 -4.45 -11.56
CA GLY A 25 -9.87 -3.84 -10.61
C GLY A 25 -8.42 -4.03 -11.00
N TYR A 26 -7.64 -2.99 -10.76
CA TYR A 26 -6.20 -3.00 -11.01
C TYR A 26 -5.50 -2.16 -9.96
N GLY A 27 -4.19 -2.33 -9.86
CA GLY A 27 -3.39 -1.49 -9.01
C GLY A 27 -1.91 -1.62 -9.31
N SER A 28 -1.16 -0.69 -8.81
CA SER A 28 0.30 -0.75 -8.86
C SER A 28 0.87 -0.21 -7.57
N TYR A 29 2.05 -0.71 -7.21
CA TYR A 29 2.79 -0.19 -6.07
C TYR A 29 4.28 -0.19 -6.38
N GLU A 30 4.97 0.80 -5.84
CA GLU A 30 6.42 0.81 -5.81
C GLU A 30 6.87 0.34 -4.44
N LEU A 31 7.79 -0.61 -4.42
CA LEU A 31 8.40 -1.11 -3.21
C LEU A 31 9.89 -0.80 -3.25
N ARG A 32 10.36 -0.09 -2.23
CA ARG A 32 11.78 0.28 -2.16
C ARG A 32 12.31 0.00 -0.76
N ALA A 33 13.38 -0.80 -0.70
CA ALA A 33 14.13 -0.97 0.54
C ALA A 33 15.03 0.25 0.77
N ALA A 34 15.33 0.54 2.04
CA ALA A 34 16.19 1.68 2.39
C ALA A 34 17.57 1.60 1.73
N THR A 35 18.04 0.39 1.45
CA THR A 35 19.33 0.13 0.80
C THR A 35 19.30 0.31 -0.72
N GLN A 36 18.13 0.52 -1.30
CA GLN A 36 17.96 0.63 -2.76
C GLN A 36 17.79 2.09 -3.18
N LYS A 37 18.40 2.46 -4.30
CA LYS A 37 18.25 3.79 -4.89
C LYS A 37 16.93 3.94 -5.63
N LYS A 38 16.47 2.86 -6.27
CA LYS A 38 15.22 2.80 -7.02
C LYS A 38 14.33 1.72 -6.46
N GLY A 39 13.04 1.99 -6.43
CA GLY A 39 12.05 0.99 -6.11
C GLY A 39 11.70 0.13 -7.31
N GLU A 40 11.01 -0.94 -7.02
CA GLU A 40 10.43 -1.83 -8.02
C GLU A 40 8.93 -1.54 -8.12
N VAL A 41 8.44 -1.31 -9.34
CA VAL A 41 7.00 -1.09 -9.58
C VAL A 41 6.37 -2.41 -10.00
N ILE A 42 5.37 -2.84 -9.25
CA ILE A 42 4.63 -4.08 -9.50
C ILE A 42 3.18 -3.72 -9.81
N ARG A 43 2.63 -4.34 -10.87
CA ARG A 43 1.25 -4.17 -11.30
C ARG A 43 0.45 -5.41 -10.96
N LYS A 44 -0.80 -5.21 -10.54
CA LYS A 44 -1.72 -6.28 -10.15
C LYS A 44 -3.08 -6.11 -10.82
N GLU A 45 -3.75 -7.23 -11.06
CA GLU A 45 -5.13 -7.27 -11.51
C GLU A 45 -5.95 -8.02 -10.47
N PHE A 46 -7.15 -7.53 -10.18
CA PHE A 46 -7.98 -8.06 -9.09
C PHE A 46 -9.30 -8.67 -9.57
N GLY A 47 -9.47 -8.80 -10.88
CA GLY A 47 -10.68 -9.38 -11.45
C GLY A 47 -11.81 -8.39 -11.61
N ASP A 48 -13.00 -8.92 -11.93
CA ASP A 48 -14.18 -8.11 -12.23
C ASP A 48 -14.90 -7.65 -10.96
N ARG A 49 -15.84 -6.74 -11.12
CA ARG A 49 -16.75 -6.26 -10.07
C ARG A 49 -16.03 -5.63 -8.87
N GLN A 50 -14.94 -4.94 -9.14
CA GLN A 50 -14.21 -4.21 -8.11
C GLN A 50 -14.62 -2.75 -8.10
N THR A 51 -14.82 -2.18 -6.91
CA THR A 51 -14.92 -0.74 -6.77
C THR A 51 -13.51 -0.14 -6.71
N ASN A 52 -13.39 1.18 -6.94
CA ASN A 52 -12.12 1.86 -6.77
C ASN A 52 -11.52 1.62 -5.39
N ASN A 53 -12.35 1.74 -4.34
CA ASN A 53 -11.89 1.55 -2.97
C ASN A 53 -11.42 0.14 -2.70
N GLU A 54 -12.12 -0.87 -3.22
CA GLU A 54 -11.68 -2.26 -3.08
C GLU A 54 -10.33 -2.49 -3.75
N ALA A 55 -10.16 -1.96 -4.97
CA ALA A 55 -8.89 -2.11 -5.70
C ALA A 55 -7.74 -1.42 -4.96
N GLU A 56 -7.98 -0.25 -4.39
CA GLU A 56 -6.97 0.47 -3.60
C GLU A 56 -6.57 -0.32 -2.36
N TYR A 57 -7.53 -0.86 -1.62
CA TYR A 57 -7.25 -1.73 -0.47
C TYR A 57 -6.46 -2.97 -0.86
N LYS A 58 -6.89 -3.65 -1.93
CA LYS A 58 -6.21 -4.87 -2.40
C LYS A 58 -4.79 -4.60 -2.87
N THR A 59 -4.55 -3.44 -3.46
CA THR A 59 -3.20 -3.02 -3.86
C THR A 59 -2.30 -2.85 -2.64
N LEU A 60 -2.79 -2.18 -1.60
CA LEU A 60 -2.03 -2.01 -0.37
C LEU A 60 -1.77 -3.35 0.31
N ILE A 61 -2.75 -4.23 0.36
CA ILE A 61 -2.59 -5.58 0.90
C ILE A 61 -1.49 -6.33 0.16
N ALA A 62 -1.52 -6.31 -1.18
CA ALA A 62 -0.51 -6.98 -1.99
C ALA A 62 0.89 -6.42 -1.71
N ALA A 63 1.01 -5.11 -1.57
CA ALA A 63 2.29 -4.47 -1.27
C ALA A 63 2.82 -4.86 0.10
N LEU A 64 1.97 -4.87 1.12
CA LEU A 64 2.36 -5.26 2.48
C LEU A 64 2.78 -6.73 2.54
N GLU A 65 2.02 -7.60 1.88
CA GLU A 65 2.36 -9.02 1.79
C GLU A 65 3.70 -9.23 1.09
N ASP A 66 3.98 -8.45 0.05
CA ASP A 66 5.26 -8.53 -0.66
C ASP A 66 6.43 -8.18 0.27
N VAL A 67 6.32 -7.10 1.05
CA VAL A 67 7.36 -6.73 2.03
C VAL A 67 7.55 -7.86 3.05
N LEU A 68 6.46 -8.39 3.60
CA LEU A 68 6.53 -9.46 4.60
C LEU A 68 7.19 -10.72 4.03
N ASN A 69 6.87 -11.06 2.77
CA ASN A 69 7.50 -12.21 2.09
C ASN A 69 9.00 -11.99 1.90
N ARG A 70 9.43 -10.79 1.52
CA ARG A 70 10.86 -10.48 1.34
C ARG A 70 11.61 -10.58 2.65
N VAL A 71 11.04 -10.06 3.72
CA VAL A 71 11.63 -10.15 5.07
C VAL A 71 11.77 -11.61 5.48
N GLN A 72 10.75 -12.41 5.27
CA GLN A 72 10.76 -13.84 5.62
C GLN A 72 11.79 -14.61 4.78
N GLN A 73 11.88 -14.33 3.48
CA GLN A 73 12.85 -14.98 2.60
C GLN A 73 14.29 -14.70 3.01
N ASN A 74 14.53 -13.55 3.63
CA ASN A 74 15.84 -13.19 4.17
C ASN A 74 16.07 -13.75 5.58
N HIS A 75 15.17 -14.60 6.07
CA HIS A 75 15.23 -15.19 7.42
C HIS A 75 15.24 -14.14 8.53
N GLU A 76 14.51 -13.05 8.30
CA GLU A 76 14.39 -11.94 9.24
C GLU A 76 12.97 -11.85 9.79
N ASP A 77 12.79 -11.06 10.85
CA ASP A 77 11.50 -10.87 11.50
C ASP A 77 11.00 -9.46 11.23
N ALA A 78 9.76 -9.35 10.74
CA ALA A 78 9.14 -8.08 10.42
C ALA A 78 9.04 -7.14 11.63
N LYS A 79 9.02 -7.68 12.85
CA LYS A 79 9.04 -6.89 14.09
C LYS A 79 10.28 -6.01 14.23
N ASN A 80 11.31 -6.27 13.46
CA ASN A 80 12.53 -5.47 13.45
C ASN A 80 12.56 -4.40 12.36
N PHE A 81 11.49 -4.32 11.54
CA PHE A 81 11.46 -3.44 10.37
C PHE A 81 10.33 -2.41 10.46
N THR A 82 10.62 -1.22 9.94
CA THR A 82 9.63 -0.16 9.78
C THR A 82 9.20 -0.06 8.33
N VAL A 83 7.94 0.31 8.11
CA VAL A 83 7.38 0.51 6.78
C VAL A 83 6.72 1.88 6.70
N ALA A 84 6.98 2.60 5.62
CA ALA A 84 6.30 3.85 5.30
C ALA A 84 5.40 3.61 4.10
N VAL A 85 4.14 4.01 4.21
CA VAL A 85 3.13 3.84 3.18
C VAL A 85 2.66 5.20 2.70
N ARG A 86 2.67 5.40 1.40
CA ARG A 86 2.21 6.64 0.76
C ARG A 86 1.20 6.29 -0.33
N GLY A 87 0.13 7.07 -0.40
CA GLY A 87 -0.89 6.89 -1.42
C GLY A 87 -1.78 8.11 -1.52
N ASP A 88 -2.51 8.22 -2.61
CA ASP A 88 -3.40 9.34 -2.85
C ASP A 88 -4.87 9.03 -2.49
N SER A 89 -5.13 7.88 -1.93
CA SER A 89 -6.45 7.53 -1.41
C SER A 89 -6.60 7.99 0.03
N GLN A 90 -7.34 9.07 0.24
CA GLN A 90 -7.65 9.53 1.60
C GLN A 90 -8.42 8.48 2.38
N LEU A 91 -9.36 7.80 1.72
CA LEU A 91 -10.18 6.79 2.39
C LEU A 91 -9.30 5.68 2.99
N VAL A 92 -8.44 5.08 2.17
CA VAL A 92 -7.60 3.97 2.63
C VAL A 92 -6.64 4.44 3.73
N ILE A 93 -5.95 5.54 3.51
CA ILE A 93 -4.97 6.05 4.47
C ILE A 93 -5.64 6.42 5.80
N TYR A 94 -6.75 7.14 5.75
CA TYR A 94 -7.40 7.60 6.98
C TYR A 94 -8.19 6.51 7.70
N GLN A 95 -8.72 5.53 6.98
CA GLN A 95 -9.31 4.35 7.63
C GLN A 95 -8.23 3.46 8.26
N ALA A 96 -7.12 3.26 7.56
CA ALA A 96 -6.03 2.42 8.08
C ALA A 96 -5.34 3.04 9.30
N THR A 97 -5.32 4.37 9.41
CA THR A 97 -4.76 5.06 10.58
C THR A 97 -5.78 5.25 11.71
N GLY A 98 -7.03 4.87 11.49
CA GLY A 98 -8.10 5.02 12.49
C GLY A 98 -8.75 6.39 12.54
N LYS A 99 -8.38 7.31 11.66
CA LYS A 99 -9.01 8.64 11.61
C LYS A 99 -10.45 8.59 11.12
N TRP A 100 -10.75 7.69 10.20
CA TRP A 100 -12.08 7.50 9.61
C TRP A 100 -12.60 6.13 9.93
N LYS A 101 -13.92 6.05 10.22
CA LYS A 101 -14.61 4.79 10.44
C LYS A 101 -14.79 4.03 9.12
N VAL A 102 -14.87 2.72 9.22
CA VAL A 102 -15.20 1.83 8.10
C VAL A 102 -16.68 1.46 8.22
N ASN A 103 -17.51 2.14 7.42
CA ASN A 103 -18.97 1.94 7.45
C ASN A 103 -19.48 0.99 6.36
N THR A 104 -18.66 0.69 5.36
CA THR A 104 -19.05 -0.12 4.21
C THR A 104 -18.74 -1.59 4.48
N PRO A 105 -19.76 -2.47 4.52
CA PRO A 105 -19.53 -3.87 4.92
C PRO A 105 -18.50 -4.61 4.08
N HIS A 106 -18.46 -4.41 2.77
CA HIS A 106 -17.50 -5.11 1.91
C HIS A 106 -16.06 -4.59 2.04
N ILE A 107 -15.87 -3.43 2.65
CA ILE A 107 -14.53 -2.89 2.93
C ILE A 107 -13.99 -3.41 4.27
N ARG A 108 -14.86 -3.76 5.21
CA ARG A 108 -14.43 -4.19 6.55
C ARG A 108 -13.41 -5.32 6.55
N PRO A 109 -13.59 -6.43 5.78
CA PRO A 109 -12.57 -7.48 5.76
C PRO A 109 -11.25 -7.00 5.20
N LEU A 110 -11.27 -6.13 4.20
CA LEU A 110 -10.05 -5.58 3.60
C LEU A 110 -9.32 -4.67 4.59
N HIS A 111 -10.05 -3.83 5.28
CA HIS A 111 -9.51 -2.97 6.34
C HIS A 111 -8.88 -3.82 7.45
N ALA A 112 -9.58 -4.85 7.91
CA ALA A 112 -9.08 -5.73 8.95
C ALA A 112 -7.77 -6.41 8.53
N GLU A 113 -7.67 -6.83 7.27
CA GLU A 113 -6.45 -7.43 6.73
C GLU A 113 -5.28 -6.43 6.71
N VAL A 114 -5.52 -5.19 6.30
CA VAL A 114 -4.50 -4.14 6.31
C VAL A 114 -3.99 -3.92 7.75
N VAL A 115 -4.90 -3.79 8.70
CA VAL A 115 -4.54 -3.59 10.11
C VAL A 115 -3.70 -4.76 10.62
N ARG A 116 -4.10 -5.99 10.29
CA ARG A 116 -3.38 -7.21 10.68
C ARG A 116 -1.95 -7.22 10.12
N LEU A 117 -1.79 -6.85 8.84
CA LEU A 117 -0.49 -6.82 8.18
C LEU A 117 0.41 -5.73 8.75
N LEU A 118 -0.13 -4.53 8.96
CA LEU A 118 0.62 -3.41 9.54
C LEU A 118 1.12 -3.74 10.95
N ALA A 119 0.33 -4.46 11.72
CA ALA A 119 0.69 -4.83 13.09
C ALA A 119 1.89 -5.78 13.18
N GLN A 120 2.28 -6.40 12.07
CA GLN A 120 3.44 -7.29 12.04
C GLN A 120 4.78 -6.55 12.02
N PHE A 121 4.77 -5.26 11.69
CA PHE A 121 5.98 -4.44 11.63
C PHE A 121 6.27 -3.80 12.99
N LYS A 122 7.52 -3.40 13.17
CA LYS A 122 7.94 -2.62 14.34
C LYS A 122 7.17 -1.30 14.41
N HIS A 123 7.02 -0.64 13.26
CA HIS A 123 6.29 0.61 13.14
C HIS A 123 5.83 0.78 11.68
N ALA A 124 4.65 1.34 11.51
CA ALA A 124 4.10 1.67 10.20
C ALA A 124 3.68 3.14 10.19
N ASP A 125 4.18 3.88 9.21
CA ASP A 125 3.87 5.29 9.02
C ASP A 125 3.10 5.45 7.71
N LEU A 126 1.80 5.74 7.80
CA LEU A 126 0.94 5.93 6.63
C LEU A 126 0.64 7.42 6.46
N GLN A 127 0.93 7.93 5.28
CA GLN A 127 0.64 9.32 4.96
C GLN A 127 -0.01 9.43 3.58
N TRP A 128 -1.04 10.27 3.50
CA TRP A 128 -1.64 10.65 2.24
C TRP A 128 -0.72 11.61 1.50
N HIS A 129 -0.66 11.48 0.18
CA HIS A 129 -0.02 12.45 -0.68
C HIS A 129 -0.90 12.76 -1.89
N ARG A 130 -0.58 13.83 -2.59
CA ARG A 130 -1.34 14.24 -3.78
C ARG A 130 -1.13 13.24 -4.92
N ARG A 131 -2.14 13.11 -5.78
CA ARG A 131 -2.10 12.21 -6.95
C ARG A 131 -0.86 12.44 -7.83
N ALA A 132 -0.41 13.68 -7.98
CA ALA A 132 0.78 13.99 -8.75
C ALA A 132 2.02 13.23 -8.25
N ASN A 133 2.11 12.97 -6.95
CA ASN A 133 3.21 12.19 -6.39
C ASN A 133 3.09 10.71 -6.76
N SER A 134 1.89 10.15 -6.74
CA SER A 134 1.67 8.76 -7.19
C SER A 134 2.01 8.60 -8.67
N VAL A 135 1.58 9.52 -9.51
CA VAL A 135 1.89 9.51 -10.94
C VAL A 135 3.40 9.54 -11.17
N ARG A 136 4.10 10.40 -10.46
CA ARG A 136 5.55 10.52 -10.61
C ARG A 136 6.29 9.24 -10.23
N VAL A 137 5.86 8.58 -9.15
CA VAL A 137 6.50 7.37 -8.64
C VAL A 137 6.11 6.15 -9.46
N LEU A 138 4.83 6.01 -9.80
CA LEU A 138 4.29 4.81 -10.43
C LEU A 138 4.27 4.89 -11.95
N GLY A 139 4.45 6.06 -12.52
CA GLY A 139 4.52 6.23 -13.98
C GLY A 139 3.17 6.29 -14.68
N HIS A 140 2.10 6.57 -13.95
CA HIS A 140 0.77 6.67 -14.57
C HIS A 140 -0.17 7.68 -13.90
#